data_ee3367df5e7b198308c91a28087062fc
#
_entry.id   ee3367df5e7b198308c91a28087062fc
#
_cell.length_a   1.000
_cell.length_b   1.000
_cell.length_c   1.000
_cell.angle_alpha   90.00
_cell.angle_beta   90.00
_cell.angle_gamma   90.00
#
_symmetry.space_group_name_H-M   'P 1'
#
loop_
_entity.id
_entity.type
_entity.pdbx_description
1 polymer ?
#
loop_
_entity_poly.entity_id
_entity_poly.type
_entity_poly.pdbx_seq_one_letter_code
_entity_poly.pdbx_strand_id
1 'polypeptide(L)'
;LIPPQVASLWMRYPELTDKYSNDFKLDGEYKASLPDLQNGPSSLIKGANQIIQHVGISNFKLPIRYRLRGSGERILETSVTGSVSLGADKKGINMSRIMRSFYKHSEEQFSFSVIEAALDDYKTDLESFDARISMKFSFPMQVDSLRSNLAGYQYYDISLELIDQNGVRTKVVHLDYVYSSTCPCSLELSEHARKTRRQLATPHSQRSVARISDVLAGSDRLWFEDLIETCRVAVPTETQVMVKRE
;
A
#
# COMPACT_ATOMS: atom_id res chain seq x y z
N LEU A 1 22.57 -24.19 -12.12
CA LEU A 1 23.78 -23.41 -12.45
C LEU A 1 24.07 -22.49 -11.26
N ILE A 2 25.17 -22.76 -10.54
CA ILE A 2 25.63 -21.94 -9.41
C ILE A 2 26.17 -20.64 -9.99
N PRO A 3 25.76 -19.45 -9.48
CA PRO A 3 26.29 -18.19 -9.96
C PRO A 3 27.84 -18.14 -9.82
N PRO A 4 28.57 -17.53 -10.77
CA PRO A 4 30.04 -17.50 -10.75
C PRO A 4 30.66 -16.94 -9.44
N GLN A 5 29.93 -16.07 -8.76
CA GLN A 5 30.32 -15.48 -7.48
C GLN A 5 30.32 -16.50 -6.34
N VAL A 6 29.43 -17.49 -6.37
CA VAL A 6 29.36 -18.56 -5.37
C VAL A 6 30.43 -19.59 -5.65
N ALA A 7 30.70 -19.90 -6.91
CA ALA A 7 31.78 -20.79 -7.29
C ALA A 7 33.18 -20.26 -6.85
N SER A 8 33.40 -18.93 -6.87
CA SER A 8 34.62 -18.33 -6.39
C SER A 8 34.81 -18.38 -4.85
N LEU A 9 33.72 -18.48 -4.11
CA LEU A 9 33.73 -18.68 -2.66
C LEU A 9 34.25 -20.09 -2.28
N TRP A 10 33.78 -21.12 -2.99
CA TRP A 10 34.21 -22.49 -2.75
C TRP A 10 35.71 -22.70 -2.99
N MET A 11 36.28 -21.98 -3.96
CA MET A 11 37.71 -22.05 -4.22
C MET A 11 38.58 -21.34 -3.13
N ARG A 12 38.00 -20.41 -2.38
CA ARG A 12 38.71 -19.70 -1.30
C ARG A 12 38.72 -20.42 0.05
N TYR A 13 37.78 -21.35 0.24
CA TYR A 13 37.58 -22.04 1.51
C TYR A 13 37.46 -23.54 1.27
N PRO A 14 38.54 -24.23 0.91
CA PRO A 14 38.55 -25.67 0.64
C PRO A 14 38.19 -26.53 1.85
N GLU A 15 38.17 -25.95 3.04
CA GLU A 15 37.81 -26.62 4.30
C GLU A 15 36.32 -26.56 4.63
N LEU A 16 35.51 -25.88 3.81
CA LEU A 16 34.06 -25.84 4.01
C LEU A 16 33.47 -27.24 3.90
N THR A 17 32.76 -27.67 4.95
CA THR A 17 32.00 -28.88 4.92
C THR A 17 30.55 -28.51 4.49
N ASP A 18 29.91 -29.39 3.75
CA ASP A 18 28.50 -29.30 3.34
C ASP A 18 27.52 -29.71 4.44
N LYS A 19 28.04 -29.92 5.67
CA LYS A 19 27.23 -30.27 6.83
C LYS A 19 26.90 -29.04 7.68
N TYR A 20 25.61 -28.90 8.02
CA TYR A 20 25.20 -27.93 9.02
C TYR A 20 25.66 -28.37 10.42
N SER A 21 26.22 -27.43 11.21
CA SER A 21 26.53 -27.69 12.61
C SER A 21 25.25 -27.57 13.44
N ASN A 22 24.80 -28.69 13.99
CA ASN A 22 23.66 -28.72 14.91
C ASN A 22 23.99 -28.14 16.29
N ASP A 23 25.27 -28.00 16.60
CA ASP A 23 25.76 -27.50 17.89
C ASP A 23 26.06 -26.00 17.89
N PHE A 24 25.86 -25.35 16.73
CA PHE A 24 26.05 -23.90 16.62
C PHE A 24 25.07 -23.11 17.47
N LYS A 25 25.61 -22.27 18.37
CA LYS A 25 24.83 -21.34 19.19
C LYS A 25 25.16 -19.90 18.79
N LEU A 26 24.09 -19.14 18.53
CA LEU A 26 24.20 -17.72 18.21
C LEU A 26 24.43 -16.92 19.50
N ASP A 27 25.68 -16.74 19.89
CA ASP A 27 26.09 -15.94 21.03
C ASP A 27 26.33 -14.46 20.68
N GLY A 28 26.68 -13.66 21.71
CA GLY A 28 26.92 -12.21 21.54
C GLY A 28 28.16 -11.90 20.71
N GLU A 29 29.22 -12.71 20.84
CA GLU A 29 30.46 -12.53 20.12
C GLU A 29 30.31 -12.81 18.63
N TYR A 30 29.60 -13.91 18.29
CA TYR A 30 29.28 -14.21 16.90
C TYR A 30 28.37 -13.16 16.28
N LYS A 31 27.36 -12.67 17.03
CA LYS A 31 26.49 -11.58 16.53
C LYS A 31 27.27 -10.31 16.21
N ALA A 32 28.26 -9.96 17.06
CA ALA A 32 29.12 -8.80 16.84
C ALA A 32 30.05 -8.97 15.63
N SER A 33 30.38 -10.21 15.27
CA SER A 33 31.23 -10.53 14.11
C SER A 33 30.47 -10.54 12.77
N LEU A 34 29.14 -10.48 12.79
CA LEU A 34 28.36 -10.52 11.56
C LEU A 34 28.64 -9.28 10.69
N PRO A 35 28.79 -9.47 9.36
CA PRO A 35 29.04 -8.36 8.46
C PRO A 35 27.84 -7.42 8.39
N ASP A 36 28.09 -6.13 8.51
CA ASP A 36 27.08 -5.10 8.22
C ASP A 36 27.06 -4.85 6.71
N LEU A 37 25.99 -5.28 6.05
CA LEU A 37 25.79 -5.11 4.60
C LEU A 37 25.67 -3.64 4.19
N GLN A 38 25.24 -2.79 5.11
CA GLN A 38 24.99 -1.38 4.84
C GLN A 38 26.26 -0.52 4.99
N ASN A 39 27.02 -0.71 6.07
CA ASN A 39 28.13 0.15 6.46
C ASN A 39 29.49 -0.56 6.49
N GLY A 40 29.52 -1.90 6.43
CA GLY A 40 30.74 -2.69 6.53
C GLY A 40 31.64 -2.64 5.28
N PRO A 41 32.94 -2.80 5.42
CA PRO A 41 33.83 -3.00 4.28
C PRO A 41 33.45 -4.28 3.57
N SER A 42 33.13 -4.23 2.29
CA SER A 42 32.80 -5.42 1.55
C SER A 42 33.88 -5.76 0.53
N SER A 43 34.38 -6.92 0.69
CA SER A 43 35.23 -7.57 -0.30
C SER A 43 34.44 -8.37 -1.35
N LEU A 44 33.16 -8.72 -1.06
CA LEU A 44 32.40 -9.71 -1.85
C LEU A 44 31.31 -9.11 -2.73
N ILE A 45 30.69 -8.01 -2.28
CA ILE A 45 29.59 -7.37 -3.00
C ILE A 45 30.03 -5.97 -3.42
N LYS A 46 30.04 -5.72 -4.72
CA LYS A 46 30.25 -4.38 -5.27
C LYS A 46 28.89 -3.76 -5.53
N GLY A 47 28.65 -2.56 -5.03
CA GLY A 47 27.49 -1.75 -5.35
C GLY A 47 27.49 -1.32 -6.83
N ALA A 48 26.36 -0.83 -7.28
CA ALA A 48 26.20 -0.36 -8.67
C ALA A 48 26.94 0.97 -8.94
N ASN A 49 27.47 1.63 -7.92
CA ASN A 49 28.05 2.99 -7.97
C ASN A 49 27.09 4.04 -8.58
N GLN A 50 25.81 3.83 -8.43
CA GLN A 50 24.76 4.73 -8.88
C GLN A 50 23.68 4.87 -7.80
N ILE A 51 23.05 6.03 -7.77
CA ILE A 51 21.91 6.27 -6.86
C ILE A 51 20.72 5.46 -7.35
N ILE A 52 20.09 4.70 -6.44
CA ILE A 52 18.84 4.00 -6.68
C ILE A 52 17.74 4.76 -5.92
N GLN A 53 16.75 5.26 -6.64
CA GLN A 53 15.69 6.07 -6.03
C GLN A 53 14.76 5.27 -5.11
N HIS A 54 14.47 4.02 -5.46
CA HIS A 54 13.56 3.17 -4.69
C HIS A 54 14.12 1.76 -4.57
N VAL A 55 14.51 1.40 -3.36
CA VAL A 55 14.86 0.03 -2.98
C VAL A 55 14.14 -0.33 -1.69
N GLY A 56 13.50 -1.49 -1.63
CA GLY A 56 12.71 -1.85 -0.46
C GLY A 56 11.91 -3.13 -0.65
N ILE A 57 10.81 -3.23 0.11
CA ILE A 57 9.91 -4.39 0.11
C ILE A 57 8.56 -3.95 -0.41
N SER A 58 7.96 -4.76 -1.28
CA SER A 58 6.65 -4.50 -1.83
C SER A 58 5.64 -5.57 -1.46
N ASN A 59 4.39 -5.13 -1.27
CA ASN A 59 3.20 -5.98 -1.10
C ASN A 59 3.27 -6.96 0.08
N PHE A 60 3.98 -6.64 1.16
CA PHE A 60 3.85 -7.45 2.38
C PHE A 60 2.53 -7.15 3.09
N LYS A 61 1.96 -8.17 3.74
CA LYS A 61 0.68 -8.04 4.42
C LYS A 61 0.85 -7.60 5.86
N LEU A 62 0.08 -6.57 6.23
CA LEU A 62 0.04 -6.04 7.58
C LEU A 62 -1.42 -5.72 7.95
N PRO A 63 -1.97 -6.26 9.03
CA PRO A 63 -3.26 -5.81 9.53
C PRO A 63 -3.11 -4.42 10.16
N ILE A 64 -3.99 -3.49 9.80
CA ILE A 64 -4.06 -2.17 10.44
C ILE A 64 -5.36 -2.03 11.22
N ARG A 65 -5.29 -1.35 12.36
CA ARG A 65 -6.42 -1.10 13.26
C ARG A 65 -7.02 0.27 12.94
N TYR A 66 -8.12 0.28 12.22
CA TYR A 66 -8.79 1.51 11.81
C TYR A 66 -9.99 1.80 12.72
N ARG A 67 -10.04 3.01 13.29
CA ARG A 67 -11.17 3.49 14.06
C ARG A 67 -12.25 4.02 13.12
N LEU A 68 -13.47 3.52 13.26
CA LEU A 68 -14.63 4.00 12.51
C LEU A 68 -15.09 5.36 13.05
N ARG A 69 -15.65 6.19 12.18
CA ARG A 69 -16.16 7.53 12.53
C ARG A 69 -17.25 7.51 13.61
N GLY A 70 -18.18 6.57 13.57
CA GLY A 70 -19.27 6.46 14.55
C GLY A 70 -18.81 5.83 15.85
N SER A 71 -18.53 4.57 15.83
CA SER A 71 -18.02 3.80 16.98
C SER A 71 -17.42 2.48 16.51
N GLY A 72 -16.48 1.96 17.28
CA GLY A 72 -15.83 0.69 17.00
C GLY A 72 -14.55 0.80 16.20
N GLU A 73 -13.97 -0.35 15.93
CA GLU A 73 -12.70 -0.52 15.24
C GLU A 73 -12.84 -1.62 14.20
N ARG A 74 -12.08 -1.52 13.12
CA ARG A 74 -11.93 -2.59 12.13
C ARG A 74 -10.46 -2.91 11.91
N ILE A 75 -10.20 -4.19 11.76
CA ILE A 75 -8.89 -4.66 11.28
C ILE A 75 -8.99 -4.75 9.76
N LEU A 76 -8.13 -4.01 9.07
CA LEU A 76 -8.05 -4.00 7.62
C LEU A 76 -6.79 -4.74 7.17
N GLU A 77 -6.98 -5.78 6.35
CA GLU A 77 -5.85 -6.44 5.70
C GLU A 77 -5.23 -5.47 4.68
N THR A 78 -4.00 -5.07 4.96
CA THR A 78 -3.33 -4.06 4.16
C THR A 78 -2.12 -4.63 3.45
N SER A 79 -1.96 -4.28 2.20
CA SER A 79 -0.75 -4.54 1.41
C SER A 79 0.16 -3.31 1.52
N VAL A 80 1.34 -3.48 2.09
CA VAL A 80 2.28 -2.39 2.36
C VAL A 80 3.50 -2.52 1.46
N THR A 81 3.94 -1.39 0.93
CA THR A 81 5.22 -1.24 0.21
C THR A 81 6.01 -0.14 0.91
N GLY A 82 7.21 -0.47 1.37
CA GLY A 82 8.15 0.49 1.96
C GLY A 82 9.45 0.53 1.16
N SER A 83 9.90 1.72 0.80
CA SER A 83 11.15 1.93 0.07
C SER A 83 11.91 3.14 0.56
N VAL A 84 13.21 3.12 0.30
CA VAL A 84 14.15 4.22 0.57
C VAL A 84 15.04 4.47 -0.65
N SER A 85 15.66 5.64 -0.70
CA SER A 85 16.75 5.89 -1.63
C SER A 85 18.03 5.22 -1.16
N LEU A 86 18.85 4.73 -2.09
CA LEU A 86 20.16 4.14 -1.83
C LEU A 86 21.24 4.99 -2.48
N GLY A 87 22.21 5.45 -1.68
CA GLY A 87 23.35 6.22 -2.16
C GLY A 87 24.28 5.38 -3.04
N ALA A 88 25.02 6.04 -3.92
CA ALA A 88 25.92 5.39 -4.87
C ALA A 88 27.07 4.62 -4.20
N ASP A 89 27.45 5.02 -2.99
CA ASP A 89 28.49 4.42 -2.15
C ASP A 89 28.00 3.20 -1.35
N LYS A 90 26.67 3.03 -1.24
CA LYS A 90 26.05 1.93 -0.48
C LYS A 90 25.89 0.70 -1.36
N LYS A 91 26.03 -0.48 -0.76
CA LYS A 91 25.96 -1.77 -1.45
C LYS A 91 24.56 -2.35 -1.51
N GLY A 92 23.73 -1.97 -0.57
CA GLY A 92 22.36 -2.47 -0.40
C GLY A 92 21.77 -1.96 0.90
N ILE A 93 20.56 -2.42 1.19
CA ILE A 93 19.87 -2.15 2.44
C ILE A 93 19.49 -3.45 3.15
N ASN A 94 19.38 -3.37 4.47
CA ASN A 94 18.80 -4.45 5.25
C ASN A 94 17.26 -4.33 5.24
N MET A 95 16.62 -5.01 4.30
CA MET A 95 15.16 -4.92 4.10
C MET A 95 14.33 -5.31 5.33
N SER A 96 14.88 -6.17 6.22
CA SER A 96 14.17 -6.54 7.46
C SER A 96 14.00 -5.36 8.42
N ARG A 97 14.80 -4.30 8.30
CA ARG A 97 14.63 -3.07 9.09
C ARG A 97 13.33 -2.37 8.74
N ILE A 98 12.97 -2.31 7.45
CA ILE A 98 11.69 -1.76 7.00
C ILE A 98 10.53 -2.51 7.65
N MET A 99 10.52 -3.85 7.55
CA MET A 99 9.43 -4.65 8.14
C MET A 99 9.34 -4.48 9.66
N ARG A 100 10.48 -4.47 10.36
CA ARG A 100 10.50 -4.30 11.81
C ARG A 100 9.94 -2.95 12.26
N SER A 101 10.19 -1.88 11.52
CA SER A 101 9.62 -0.57 11.80
C SER A 101 8.09 -0.60 11.74
N PHE A 102 7.51 -1.28 10.75
CA PHE A 102 6.06 -1.45 10.69
C PHE A 102 5.52 -2.33 11.83
N TYR A 103 6.18 -3.44 12.15
CA TYR A 103 5.74 -4.31 13.24
C TYR A 103 5.80 -3.63 14.61
N LYS A 104 6.74 -2.72 14.83
CA LYS A 104 6.85 -1.92 16.06
C LYS A 104 5.58 -1.11 16.32
N HIS A 105 4.92 -0.63 15.26
CA HIS A 105 3.73 0.20 15.31
C HIS A 105 2.43 -0.56 14.98
N SER A 106 2.48 -1.87 14.79
CA SER A 106 1.34 -2.67 14.30
C SER A 106 0.13 -2.71 15.24
N GLU A 107 0.36 -2.55 16.56
CA GLU A 107 -0.70 -2.55 17.56
C GLU A 107 -1.32 -1.17 17.77
N GLU A 108 -0.73 -0.12 17.21
CA GLU A 108 -1.25 1.23 17.34
C GLU A 108 -2.47 1.43 16.43
N GLN A 109 -3.36 2.31 16.87
CA GLN A 109 -4.50 2.70 16.06
C GLN A 109 -4.01 3.51 14.86
N PHE A 110 -4.45 3.12 13.67
CA PHE A 110 -4.07 3.76 12.42
C PHE A 110 -4.27 5.28 12.43
N SER A 111 -3.20 5.98 12.09
CA SER A 111 -3.18 7.41 11.78
C SER A 111 -1.99 7.71 10.88
N PHE A 112 -1.97 8.87 10.24
CA PHE A 112 -0.78 9.27 9.47
C PHE A 112 0.45 9.45 10.34
N SER A 113 0.29 9.90 11.59
CA SER A 113 1.41 10.01 12.55
C SER A 113 2.07 8.66 12.85
N VAL A 114 1.30 7.58 12.91
CA VAL A 114 1.84 6.22 13.08
C VAL A 114 2.65 5.79 11.86
N ILE A 115 2.14 6.08 10.65
CA ILE A 115 2.90 5.78 9.42
C ILE A 115 4.16 6.64 9.32
N GLU A 116 4.09 7.91 9.74
CA GLU A 116 5.24 8.81 9.79
C GLU A 116 6.30 8.29 10.76
N ALA A 117 5.89 7.81 11.94
CA ALA A 117 6.80 7.21 12.91
C ALA A 117 7.50 5.97 12.35
N ALA A 118 6.76 5.09 11.66
CA ALA A 118 7.34 3.92 11.01
C ALA A 118 8.32 4.31 9.89
N LEU A 119 8.01 5.36 9.12
CA LEU A 119 8.87 5.89 8.08
C LEU A 119 10.15 6.48 8.67
N ASP A 120 10.05 7.24 9.75
CA ASP A 120 11.20 7.84 10.45
C ASP A 120 12.11 6.76 11.03
N ASP A 121 11.54 5.72 11.63
CA ASP A 121 12.28 4.60 12.17
C ASP A 121 13.15 3.95 11.08
N TYR A 122 12.56 3.51 9.96
CA TYR A 122 13.38 2.82 8.96
C TYR A 122 14.27 3.75 8.13
N LYS A 123 13.86 5.02 7.95
CA LYS A 123 14.72 6.03 7.31
C LYS A 123 15.98 6.27 8.12
N THR A 124 15.85 6.37 9.44
CA THR A 124 16.97 6.49 10.38
C THR A 124 17.83 5.22 10.39
N ASP A 125 17.21 4.05 10.54
CA ASP A 125 17.88 2.76 10.60
C ASP A 125 18.67 2.45 9.31
N LEU A 126 18.23 2.96 8.16
CA LEU A 126 18.83 2.75 6.85
C LEU A 126 19.71 3.93 6.41
N GLU A 127 19.80 5.01 7.21
CA GLU A 127 20.57 6.22 6.89
C GLU A 127 20.27 6.75 5.48
N SER A 128 18.97 6.82 5.14
CA SER A 128 18.52 7.19 3.80
C SER A 128 17.96 8.61 3.78
N PHE A 129 18.11 9.30 2.64
CA PHE A 129 17.62 10.67 2.48
C PHE A 129 16.13 10.69 2.20
N ASP A 130 15.68 9.85 1.28
CA ASP A 130 14.30 9.79 0.82
C ASP A 130 13.68 8.46 1.22
N ALA A 131 12.38 8.50 1.52
CA ALA A 131 11.62 7.30 1.88
C ALA A 131 10.18 7.42 1.37
N ARG A 132 9.57 6.28 1.07
CA ARG A 132 8.20 6.20 0.62
C ARG A 132 7.49 5.01 1.22
N ILE A 133 6.23 5.23 1.64
CA ILE A 133 5.29 4.18 2.02
C ILE A 133 4.10 4.24 1.07
N SER A 134 3.65 3.10 0.61
CA SER A 134 2.35 2.92 -0.04
C SER A 134 1.59 1.80 0.67
N MET A 135 0.35 2.06 1.03
CA MET A 135 -0.54 1.12 1.70
C MET A 135 -1.80 0.96 0.87
N LYS A 136 -2.25 -0.28 0.64
CA LYS A 136 -3.46 -0.58 -0.14
C LYS A 136 -4.34 -1.54 0.63
N PHE A 137 -5.62 -1.23 0.70
CA PHE A 137 -6.62 -2.06 1.37
C PHE A 137 -8.00 -1.84 0.77
N SER A 138 -8.89 -2.79 1.04
CA SER A 138 -10.30 -2.69 0.70
C SER A 138 -11.09 -2.31 1.94
N PHE A 139 -11.73 -1.14 1.94
CA PHE A 139 -12.46 -0.60 3.08
C PHE A 139 -13.93 -1.00 3.02
N PRO A 140 -14.44 -1.81 3.97
CA PRO A 140 -15.84 -2.20 4.01
C PRO A 140 -16.69 -1.13 4.70
N MET A 141 -17.75 -0.69 4.04
CA MET A 141 -18.74 0.23 4.58
C MET A 141 -20.13 -0.38 4.44
N GLN A 142 -20.93 -0.32 5.50
CA GLN A 142 -22.32 -0.75 5.45
C GLN A 142 -23.16 0.31 4.75
N VAL A 143 -23.93 -0.12 3.78
CA VAL A 143 -24.74 0.74 2.91
C VAL A 143 -26.15 0.19 2.83
N ASP A 144 -27.12 1.05 2.97
CA ASP A 144 -28.51 0.69 2.80
C ASP A 144 -28.86 0.51 1.32
N SER A 145 -29.71 -0.47 1.02
CA SER A 145 -30.26 -0.63 -0.32
C SER A 145 -31.31 0.45 -0.61
N LEU A 146 -31.49 0.80 -1.87
CA LEU A 146 -32.37 1.91 -2.25
C LEU A 146 -33.86 1.70 -1.92
N ARG A 147 -34.32 0.46 -1.89
CA ARG A 147 -35.77 0.17 -1.86
C ARG A 147 -36.20 -0.84 -0.80
N SER A 148 -35.33 -1.74 -0.39
CA SER A 148 -35.74 -2.90 0.43
C SER A 148 -35.53 -2.71 1.93
N ASN A 149 -35.02 -1.59 2.40
CA ASN A 149 -34.61 -1.36 3.81
C ASN A 149 -33.67 -2.43 4.34
N LEU A 150 -32.92 -3.08 3.45
CA LEU A 150 -31.87 -4.01 3.78
C LEU A 150 -30.52 -3.30 3.70
N ALA A 151 -29.55 -3.75 4.46
CA ALA A 151 -28.21 -3.22 4.41
C ALA A 151 -27.20 -4.31 4.02
N GLY A 152 -26.16 -3.93 3.31
CA GLY A 152 -25.07 -4.81 2.94
C GLY A 152 -23.73 -4.09 3.00
N TYR A 153 -22.65 -4.84 2.76
CA TYR A 153 -21.33 -4.24 2.72
C TYR A 153 -20.93 -3.88 1.30
N GLN A 154 -20.56 -2.62 1.12
CA GLN A 154 -19.85 -2.11 -0.04
C GLN A 154 -18.36 -2.01 0.30
N TYR A 155 -17.51 -2.35 -0.65
CA TYR A 155 -16.06 -2.32 -0.50
C TYR A 155 -15.46 -1.26 -1.40
N TYR A 156 -14.58 -0.44 -0.84
CA TYR A 156 -13.90 0.65 -1.53
C TYR A 156 -12.40 0.40 -1.53
N ASP A 157 -11.80 0.43 -2.71
CA ASP A 157 -10.34 0.30 -2.83
C ASP A 157 -9.70 1.64 -2.50
N ILE A 158 -8.95 1.64 -1.41
CA ILE A 158 -8.24 2.81 -0.90
C ILE A 158 -6.74 2.53 -0.92
N SER A 159 -5.98 3.52 -1.34
CA SER A 159 -4.55 3.51 -1.14
C SER A 159 -4.05 4.82 -0.53
N LEU A 160 -3.04 4.69 0.30
CA LEU A 160 -2.40 5.80 0.98
C LEU A 160 -0.94 5.87 0.55
N GLU A 161 -0.42 7.06 0.36
CA GLU A 161 1.00 7.28 0.12
C GLU A 161 1.54 8.31 1.12
N LEU A 162 2.68 7.99 1.68
CA LEU A 162 3.53 8.92 2.43
C LEU A 162 4.86 8.99 1.70
N ILE A 163 5.20 10.17 1.23
CA ILE A 163 6.42 10.43 0.47
C ILE A 163 7.24 11.44 1.26
N ASP A 164 8.46 11.09 1.62
CA ASP A 164 9.45 11.99 2.19
C ASP A 164 10.59 12.13 1.19
N GLN A 165 10.62 13.24 0.48
CA GLN A 165 11.60 13.50 -0.55
C GLN A 165 12.22 14.89 -0.38
N ASN A 166 13.54 14.96 -0.34
CA ASN A 166 14.29 16.21 -0.09
C ASN A 166 13.82 16.94 1.18
N GLY A 167 13.42 16.22 2.22
CA GLY A 167 12.92 16.79 3.48
C GLY A 167 11.49 17.32 3.43
N VAL A 168 10.78 17.14 2.32
CA VAL A 168 9.38 17.52 2.17
C VAL A 168 8.51 16.27 2.27
N ARG A 169 7.55 16.27 3.20
CA ARG A 169 6.57 15.19 3.36
C ARG A 169 5.27 15.52 2.67
N THR A 170 4.81 14.56 1.89
CA THR A 170 3.52 14.63 1.20
C THR A 170 2.69 13.40 1.57
N LYS A 171 1.46 13.63 2.00
CA LYS A 171 0.47 12.60 2.32
C LYS A 171 -0.59 12.60 1.25
N VAL A 172 -0.84 11.45 0.62
CA VAL A 172 -1.86 11.33 -0.43
C VAL A 172 -2.78 10.18 -0.11
N VAL A 173 -4.08 10.42 -0.27
CA VAL A 173 -5.10 9.37 -0.26
C VAL A 173 -5.65 9.20 -1.66
N HIS A 174 -5.85 7.95 -2.05
CA HIS A 174 -6.52 7.59 -3.30
C HIS A 174 -7.73 6.74 -2.98
N LEU A 175 -8.82 6.99 -3.69
CA LEU A 175 -10.08 6.24 -3.60
C LEU A 175 -10.55 5.89 -5.01
N ASP A 176 -10.84 4.62 -5.26
CA ASP A 176 -11.55 4.17 -6.44
C ASP A 176 -13.06 4.11 -6.13
N TYR A 177 -13.81 5.10 -6.61
CA TYR A 177 -15.25 5.19 -6.43
C TYR A 177 -15.97 4.64 -7.65
N VAL A 178 -16.74 3.57 -7.45
CA VAL A 178 -17.43 2.87 -8.52
C VAL A 178 -18.88 3.36 -8.64
N TYR A 179 -19.25 3.84 -9.82
CA TYR A 179 -20.58 4.38 -10.08
C TYR A 179 -21.16 3.89 -11.40
N SER A 180 -22.47 4.03 -11.55
CA SER A 180 -23.18 3.73 -12.79
C SER A 180 -23.31 5.00 -13.63
N SER A 181 -22.97 4.91 -14.90
CA SER A 181 -23.18 5.96 -15.88
C SER A 181 -23.99 5.44 -17.06
N THR A 182 -24.77 6.32 -17.67
CA THR A 182 -25.51 6.00 -18.88
C THR A 182 -24.75 6.52 -20.09
N CYS A 183 -24.57 5.68 -21.11
CA CYS A 183 -23.94 6.11 -22.37
C CYS A 183 -24.77 7.22 -23.04
N PRO A 184 -24.22 8.42 -23.27
CA PRO A 184 -24.97 9.54 -23.87
C PRO A 184 -25.57 9.20 -25.24
N CYS A 185 -24.79 8.55 -26.11
CA CYS A 185 -25.28 8.14 -27.42
C CYS A 185 -26.45 7.14 -27.33
N SER A 186 -26.38 6.18 -26.41
CA SER A 186 -27.45 5.22 -26.20
C SER A 186 -28.69 5.90 -25.63
N LEU A 187 -28.53 6.91 -24.76
CA LEU A 187 -29.64 7.72 -24.25
C LEU A 187 -30.31 8.50 -25.35
N GLU A 188 -29.57 9.20 -26.22
CA GLU A 188 -30.12 9.95 -27.33
C GLU A 188 -30.90 9.05 -28.30
N LEU A 189 -30.34 7.88 -28.65
CA LEU A 189 -31.02 6.89 -29.50
C LEU A 189 -32.31 6.36 -28.85
N SER A 190 -32.29 6.12 -27.54
CA SER A 190 -33.47 5.68 -26.77
C SER A 190 -34.53 6.75 -26.76
N GLU A 191 -34.19 8.02 -26.57
CA GLU A 191 -35.12 9.14 -26.61
C GLU A 191 -35.66 9.37 -28.03
N HIS A 192 -34.83 9.22 -29.05
CA HIS A 192 -35.28 9.28 -30.43
C HIS A 192 -36.33 8.19 -30.76
N ALA A 193 -36.03 6.93 -30.38
CA ALA A 193 -36.97 5.82 -30.57
C ALA A 193 -38.29 6.04 -29.83
N ARG A 194 -38.25 6.56 -28.61
CA ARG A 194 -39.42 6.92 -27.83
C ARG A 194 -40.29 7.96 -28.52
N LYS A 195 -39.69 9.01 -29.06
CA LYS A 195 -40.37 10.12 -29.75
C LYS A 195 -40.95 9.70 -31.09
N THR A 196 -40.19 8.96 -31.89
CA THR A 196 -40.54 8.65 -33.28
C THR A 196 -41.37 7.39 -33.43
N ARG A 197 -41.07 6.36 -32.63
CA ARG A 197 -41.72 5.04 -32.71
C ARG A 197 -42.76 4.80 -31.62
N ARG A 198 -42.83 5.68 -30.59
CA ARG A 198 -43.65 5.49 -29.36
C ARG A 198 -43.37 4.14 -28.66
N GLN A 199 -42.12 3.65 -28.79
CA GLN A 199 -41.67 2.40 -28.19
C GLN A 199 -40.78 2.69 -26.98
N LEU A 200 -40.88 1.83 -25.97
CA LEU A 200 -39.97 1.86 -24.86
C LEU A 200 -38.57 1.41 -25.34
N ALA A 201 -37.56 2.24 -25.10
CA ALA A 201 -36.20 1.92 -25.34
C ALA A 201 -35.36 2.29 -24.10
N THR A 202 -34.49 1.41 -23.69
CA THR A 202 -33.66 1.58 -22.50
C THR A 202 -32.24 1.81 -22.91
N PRO A 203 -31.59 2.94 -22.54
CA PRO A 203 -30.18 3.15 -22.76
C PRO A 203 -29.37 2.17 -21.92
N HIS A 204 -28.21 1.78 -22.42
CA HIS A 204 -27.33 0.92 -21.64
C HIS A 204 -26.59 1.70 -20.55
N SER A 205 -26.40 1.04 -19.41
CA SER A 205 -25.61 1.54 -18.30
C SER A 205 -24.19 0.97 -18.37
N GLN A 206 -23.25 1.77 -17.93
CA GLN A 206 -21.84 1.42 -17.82
C GLN A 206 -21.42 1.46 -16.36
N ARG A 207 -20.56 0.53 -15.97
CA ARG A 207 -19.84 0.61 -14.71
C ARG A 207 -18.60 1.45 -14.92
N SER A 208 -18.53 2.58 -14.23
CA SER A 208 -17.43 3.53 -14.30
C SER A 208 -16.67 3.59 -12.97
N VAL A 209 -15.43 3.99 -13.01
CA VAL A 209 -14.60 4.18 -11.82
C VAL A 209 -14.05 5.60 -11.85
N ALA A 210 -14.38 6.37 -10.83
CA ALA A 210 -13.73 7.64 -10.55
C ALA A 210 -12.53 7.39 -9.63
N ARG A 211 -11.32 7.64 -10.13
CA ARG A 211 -10.09 7.60 -9.33
C ARG A 211 -9.81 8.98 -8.79
N ILE A 212 -9.92 9.09 -7.48
CA ILE A 212 -9.76 10.34 -6.76
C ILE A 212 -8.43 10.28 -6.02
N SER A 213 -7.69 11.38 -6.09
CA SER A 213 -6.45 11.54 -5.33
C SER A 213 -6.50 12.89 -4.63
N ASP A 214 -6.29 12.89 -3.33
CA ASP A 214 -6.27 14.11 -2.53
C ASP A 214 -4.98 14.20 -1.73
N VAL A 215 -4.37 15.39 -1.73
CA VAL A 215 -3.16 15.69 -0.96
C VAL A 215 -3.58 16.31 0.37
N LEU A 216 -3.30 15.60 1.44
CA LEU A 216 -3.73 16.00 2.76
C LEU A 216 -2.83 17.10 3.33
N ALA A 217 -3.43 18.24 3.65
CA ALA A 217 -2.77 19.36 4.29
C ALA A 217 -2.95 19.27 5.82
N GLY A 218 -1.90 18.89 6.54
CA GLY A 218 -1.77 19.11 7.98
C GLY A 218 -2.68 18.30 8.90
N SER A 219 -3.54 17.42 8.39
CA SER A 219 -4.45 16.63 9.21
C SER A 219 -3.86 15.25 9.52
N ASP A 220 -3.79 14.89 10.80
CA ASP A 220 -3.40 13.56 11.24
C ASP A 220 -4.56 12.54 11.14
N ARG A 221 -5.78 13.01 10.96
CA ARG A 221 -6.97 12.19 10.98
C ARG A 221 -7.78 12.33 9.68
N LEU A 222 -7.83 11.25 8.93
CA LEU A 222 -8.67 11.11 7.75
C LEU A 222 -9.76 10.09 8.05
N TRP A 223 -11.02 10.47 7.82
CA TRP A 223 -12.15 9.56 7.83
C TRP A 223 -12.47 9.12 6.41
N PHE A 224 -12.26 7.83 6.10
CA PHE A 224 -12.58 7.29 4.78
C PHE A 224 -14.08 7.38 4.49
N GLU A 225 -14.89 7.27 5.54
CA GLU A 225 -16.34 7.47 5.46
C GLU A 225 -16.71 8.86 4.91
N ASP A 226 -16.01 9.91 5.34
CA ASP A 226 -16.27 11.28 4.86
C ASP A 226 -15.86 11.47 3.41
N LEU A 227 -14.74 10.87 3.00
CA LEU A 227 -14.29 10.90 1.62
C LEU A 227 -15.30 10.17 0.71
N ILE A 228 -15.76 9.00 1.11
CA ILE A 228 -16.77 8.23 0.38
C ILE A 228 -18.08 9.01 0.29
N GLU A 229 -18.55 9.60 1.40
CA GLU A 229 -19.78 10.37 1.41
C GLU A 229 -19.69 11.61 0.52
N THR A 230 -18.54 12.28 0.51
CA THR A 230 -18.32 13.38 -0.43
C THR A 230 -18.45 12.92 -1.89
N CYS A 231 -17.93 11.75 -2.21
CA CYS A 231 -18.09 11.17 -3.55
C CYS A 231 -19.56 10.85 -3.86
N ARG A 232 -20.32 10.32 -2.91
CA ARG A 232 -21.74 10.02 -3.07
C ARG A 232 -22.57 11.27 -3.34
N VAL A 233 -22.26 12.36 -2.64
CA VAL A 233 -22.93 13.64 -2.89
C VAL A 233 -22.60 14.19 -4.27
N ALA A 234 -21.33 14.11 -4.68
CA ALA A 234 -20.90 14.62 -5.97
C ALA A 234 -21.36 13.76 -7.15
N VAL A 235 -21.43 12.43 -6.97
CA VAL A 235 -21.82 11.45 -8.01
C VAL A 235 -22.83 10.47 -7.40
N PRO A 236 -24.13 10.83 -7.35
CA PRO A 236 -25.16 10.07 -6.60
C PRO A 236 -25.62 8.78 -7.30
N THR A 237 -24.86 8.28 -8.26
CA THR A 237 -25.15 7.05 -9.00
C THR A 237 -24.21 5.90 -8.64
N GLU A 238 -23.82 5.81 -7.38
CA GLU A 238 -22.99 4.71 -6.88
C GLU A 238 -23.58 3.34 -7.26
N THR A 239 -22.70 2.40 -7.57
CA THR A 239 -23.15 1.01 -7.76
C THR A 239 -23.69 0.46 -6.46
N GLN A 240 -24.86 -0.16 -6.51
CA GLN A 240 -25.55 -0.62 -5.32
C GLN A 240 -24.96 -1.88 -4.73
N VAL A 241 -25.08 -1.99 -3.43
CA VAL A 241 -24.80 -3.22 -2.71
C VAL A 241 -25.79 -4.32 -3.11
N MET A 242 -25.27 -5.52 -3.36
CA MET A 242 -26.08 -6.65 -3.78
C MET A 242 -26.65 -7.36 -2.54
N VAL A 243 -27.80 -6.93 -2.06
CA VAL A 243 -28.53 -7.54 -0.93
C VAL A 243 -29.79 -8.23 -1.39
N LYS A 244 -30.46 -7.67 -2.40
CA LYS A 244 -31.70 -8.16 -2.97
C LYS A 244 -31.83 -7.65 -4.40
N ARG A 245 -32.49 -8.40 -5.26
CA ARG A 245 -32.92 -7.89 -6.57
C ARG A 245 -34.03 -6.86 -6.38
N GLU A 246 -33.79 -5.64 -6.83
CA GLU A 246 -34.70 -4.50 -6.72
C GLU A 246 -35.14 -3.99 -8.08
#